data_c215cf45c4fb3833db34c9b1990a02dd
#
_entry.id   c215cf45c4fb3833db34c9b1990a02dd
#
_cell.length_a   1.000
_cell.length_b   1.000
_cell.length_c   1.000
_cell.angle_alpha   90.00
_cell.angle_beta   90.00
_cell.angle_gamma   90.00
#
_symmetry.space_group_name_H-M   'P 1'
#
loop_
_entity.id
_entity.type
_entity.pdbx_description
1 polymer ?
#
loop_
_entity_poly.entity_id
_entity_poly.type
_entity_poly.pdbx_seq_one_letter_code
_entity_poly.pdbx_strand_id
1 'polypeptide(L)'
;MLTDPIADMLTRIRNANRAMHDTVSMPTSRMKEEIARLLTDEGYVKGFEVVEATPVDQLVIELKFGKNRERVITDLKRVSKPGRRVYAKKDRLPRVLGGLGTAILSTSTGVISTRQAAERGVGGEVIAFVW
;
A
#
# COMPACT_ATOMS: atom_id res chain seq x y z
N MET A 1 -19.24 -14.05 -6.01
CA MET A 1 -18.11 -13.31 -6.61
C MET A 1 -17.24 -12.72 -5.51
N LEU A 2 -15.96 -12.97 -5.57
CA LEU A 2 -15.02 -12.36 -4.63
C LEU A 2 -14.65 -10.97 -5.12
N THR A 3 -14.66 -10.00 -4.20
CA THR A 3 -14.19 -8.64 -4.47
C THR A 3 -12.87 -8.44 -3.75
N ASP A 4 -12.03 -7.58 -4.31
CA ASP A 4 -10.74 -7.22 -3.71
C ASP A 4 -10.57 -5.70 -3.71
N PRO A 5 -11.07 -5.03 -2.66
CA PRO A 5 -10.93 -3.57 -2.56
C PRO A 5 -9.49 -3.09 -2.51
N ILE A 6 -8.59 -3.91 -1.99
CA ILE A 6 -7.16 -3.55 -1.92
C ILE A 6 -6.53 -3.61 -3.30
N ALA A 7 -6.85 -4.63 -4.10
CA ALA A 7 -6.40 -4.69 -5.49
C ALA A 7 -6.91 -3.47 -6.28
N ASP A 8 -8.16 -3.07 -6.07
CA ASP A 8 -8.72 -1.87 -6.68
C ASP A 8 -7.94 -0.62 -6.26
N MET A 9 -7.64 -0.49 -4.97
CA MET A 9 -6.82 0.62 -4.46
C MET A 9 -5.47 0.69 -5.17
N LEU A 10 -4.75 -0.44 -5.25
CA LEU A 10 -3.44 -0.49 -5.88
C LEU A 10 -3.52 -0.14 -7.37
N THR A 11 -4.56 -0.60 -8.05
CA THR A 11 -4.80 -0.29 -9.46
C THR A 11 -5.06 1.20 -9.66
N ARG A 12 -5.86 1.81 -8.80
CA ARG A 12 -6.13 3.27 -8.87
C ARG A 12 -4.85 4.07 -8.67
N ILE A 13 -4.04 3.70 -7.68
CA ILE A 13 -2.74 4.36 -7.44
C ILE A 13 -1.82 4.18 -8.65
N ARG A 14 -1.73 2.96 -9.18
CA ARG A 14 -0.90 2.66 -10.35
C ARG A 14 -1.30 3.49 -11.56
N ASN A 15 -2.60 3.55 -11.85
CA ASN A 15 -3.11 4.30 -13.01
C ASN A 15 -2.89 5.80 -12.84
N ALA A 16 -3.16 6.36 -11.66
CA ALA A 16 -2.93 7.77 -11.37
C ALA A 16 -1.44 8.12 -11.47
N ASN A 17 -0.58 7.24 -10.97
CA ASN A 17 0.86 7.41 -11.03
C ASN A 17 1.37 7.43 -12.48
N ARG A 18 0.89 6.51 -13.31
CA ARG A 18 1.25 6.46 -14.73
C ARG A 18 0.75 7.66 -15.50
N ALA A 19 -0.44 8.16 -15.17
CA ALA A 19 -1.04 9.34 -15.79
C ALA A 19 -0.49 10.65 -15.24
N MET A 20 0.42 10.61 -14.27
CA MET A 20 1.04 11.76 -13.63
C MET A 20 0.02 12.66 -12.92
N HIS A 21 -1.04 12.08 -12.38
CA HIS A 21 -2.02 12.82 -11.58
C HIS A 21 -1.43 13.16 -10.22
N ASP A 22 -1.77 14.32 -9.68
CA ASP A 22 -1.28 14.74 -8.36
C ASP A 22 -1.98 14.00 -7.22
N THR A 23 -3.24 13.62 -7.41
CA THR A 23 -4.04 12.94 -6.41
C THR A 23 -4.82 11.79 -7.00
N VAL A 24 -5.21 10.86 -6.12
CA VAL A 24 -6.13 9.78 -6.45
C VAL A 24 -7.10 9.62 -5.30
N SER A 25 -8.38 9.39 -5.60
CA SER A 25 -9.42 9.21 -4.58
C SER A 25 -10.17 7.91 -4.78
N MET A 26 -10.70 7.40 -3.66
CA MET A 26 -11.42 6.14 -3.64
C MET A 26 -12.30 6.08 -2.39
N PRO A 27 -13.34 5.24 -2.37
CA PRO A 27 -14.06 4.99 -1.13
C PRO A 27 -13.09 4.47 -0.07
N THR A 28 -13.17 5.02 1.14
CA THR A 28 -12.24 4.68 2.20
C THR A 28 -12.62 3.41 2.95
N SER A 29 -11.64 2.83 3.62
CA SER A 29 -11.80 1.79 4.64
C SER A 29 -10.62 1.88 5.58
N ARG A 30 -10.75 1.24 6.75
CA ARG A 30 -9.67 1.24 7.73
C ARG A 30 -8.37 0.66 7.16
N MET A 31 -8.47 -0.47 6.44
CA MET A 31 -7.32 -1.12 5.83
C MET A 31 -6.66 -0.20 4.80
N LYS A 32 -7.44 0.48 3.96
CA LYS A 32 -6.91 1.41 2.97
C LYS A 32 -6.18 2.59 3.63
N GLU A 33 -6.72 3.11 4.72
CA GLU A 33 -6.10 4.21 5.47
C GLU A 33 -4.78 3.76 6.10
N GLU A 34 -4.71 2.55 6.62
CA GLU A 34 -3.47 2.00 7.18
C GLU A 34 -2.41 1.81 6.10
N ILE A 35 -2.80 1.33 4.93
CA ILE A 35 -1.89 1.19 3.78
C ILE A 35 -1.40 2.58 3.32
N ALA A 36 -2.29 3.55 3.23
CA ALA A 36 -1.93 4.92 2.85
C ALA A 36 -0.93 5.52 3.83
N ARG A 37 -1.12 5.29 5.13
CA ARG A 37 -0.18 5.73 6.16
C ARG A 37 1.19 5.10 5.96
N LEU A 38 1.24 3.79 5.70
CA LEU A 38 2.50 3.09 5.47
C LEU A 38 3.20 3.63 4.22
N LEU A 39 2.49 3.86 3.14
CA LEU A 39 3.05 4.43 1.91
C LEU A 39 3.61 5.83 2.16
N THR A 40 2.95 6.62 3.01
CA THR A 40 3.42 7.95 3.39
C THR A 40 4.70 7.83 4.22
N ASP A 41 4.71 6.97 5.23
CA ASP A 41 5.85 6.79 6.15
C ASP A 41 7.08 6.26 5.41
N GLU A 42 6.88 5.41 4.41
CA GLU A 42 7.96 4.85 3.60
C GLU A 42 8.38 5.78 2.44
N GLY A 43 7.73 6.92 2.30
CA GLY A 43 8.12 7.94 1.33
C GLY A 43 7.64 7.70 -0.11
N TYR A 44 6.67 6.82 -0.32
CA TYR A 44 6.13 6.55 -1.65
C TYR A 44 5.09 7.57 -2.09
N VAL A 45 4.35 8.14 -1.13
CA VAL A 45 3.37 9.20 -1.40
C VAL A 45 3.61 10.35 -0.44
N LYS A 46 3.07 11.55 -0.78
CA LYS A 46 3.23 12.73 0.08
C LYS A 46 2.39 12.65 1.34
N GLY A 47 1.16 12.15 1.22
CA GLY A 47 0.24 12.06 2.33
C GLY A 47 -1.14 11.63 1.85
N PHE A 48 -2.07 11.65 2.79
CA PHE A 48 -3.46 11.29 2.51
C PHE A 48 -4.38 12.00 3.49
N GLU A 49 -5.65 12.09 3.12
CA GLU A 49 -6.70 12.58 4.00
C GLU A 49 -8.00 11.83 3.72
N VAL A 50 -8.88 11.82 4.71
CA VAL A 50 -10.23 11.27 4.57
C VAL A 50 -11.20 12.43 4.47
N VAL A 51 -11.96 12.49 3.39
CA VAL A 51 -12.91 13.56 3.11
C VAL A 51 -14.32 13.01 3.26
N GLU A 52 -15.13 13.69 4.07
CA GLU A 52 -16.53 13.32 4.21
C GLU A 52 -17.27 13.47 2.88
N ALA A 53 -18.03 12.45 2.52
CA ALA A 53 -18.79 12.44 1.28
C ALA A 53 -20.00 11.50 1.42
N THR A 54 -20.97 11.67 0.53
CA THR A 54 -22.16 10.82 0.46
C THR A 54 -22.10 10.04 -0.84
N PRO A 55 -22.34 8.71 -0.84
CA PRO A 55 -22.80 7.87 0.29
C PRO A 55 -21.71 7.35 1.22
N VAL A 56 -20.43 7.53 0.88
CA VAL A 56 -19.32 7.02 1.68
C VAL A 56 -18.15 8.00 1.62
N ASP A 57 -17.42 8.10 2.73
CA ASP A 57 -16.25 8.96 2.82
C ASP A 57 -15.18 8.53 1.81
N GLN A 58 -14.40 9.49 1.35
CA GLN A 58 -13.37 9.26 0.35
C GLN A 58 -11.97 9.38 0.96
N LEU A 59 -11.12 8.45 0.60
CA LEU A 59 -9.69 8.51 0.87
C LEU A 59 -9.04 9.21 -0.32
N VAL A 60 -8.34 10.31 -0.05
CA VAL A 60 -7.61 11.07 -1.07
C VAL A 60 -6.13 10.94 -0.78
N ILE A 61 -5.38 10.37 -1.72
CA ILE A 61 -3.93 10.19 -1.59
C ILE A 61 -3.24 11.19 -2.50
N GLU A 62 -2.31 11.94 -1.94
CA GLU A 62 -1.48 12.86 -2.71
C GLU A 62 -0.21 12.14 -3.16
N LEU A 63 -0.06 11.96 -4.47
CA LEU A 63 1.06 11.25 -5.04
C LEU A 63 2.33 12.11 -5.00
N LYS A 64 3.47 11.43 -5.05
CA LYS A 64 4.77 12.07 -4.96
C LYS A 64 5.55 11.85 -6.25
N PHE A 65 6.16 12.92 -6.75
CA PHE A 65 7.05 12.86 -7.90
C PHE A 65 8.37 13.54 -7.55
N GLY A 66 9.44 13.08 -8.17
CA GLY A 66 10.75 13.68 -8.00
C GLY A 66 10.92 14.94 -8.85
N LYS A 67 12.15 15.43 -8.92
CA LYS A 67 12.50 16.55 -9.80
C LYS A 67 12.17 16.17 -11.24
N ASN A 68 11.71 17.11 -12.05
CA ASN A 68 11.31 16.86 -13.43
C ASN A 68 10.17 15.85 -13.57
N ARG A 69 9.33 15.74 -12.55
CA ARG A 69 8.14 14.85 -12.54
C ARG A 69 8.45 13.38 -12.75
N GLU A 70 9.60 12.93 -12.30
CA GLU A 70 9.91 11.49 -12.32
C GLU A 70 9.10 10.75 -11.27
N ARG A 71 8.65 9.54 -11.60
CA ARG A 71 7.81 8.73 -10.70
C ARG A 71 8.62 8.19 -9.52
N VAL A 72 8.08 8.36 -8.32
CA VAL A 72 8.64 7.76 -7.11
C VAL A 72 8.23 6.29 -7.01
N ILE A 73 6.97 5.98 -7.31
CA ILE A 73 6.49 4.60 -7.36
C ILE A 73 6.77 4.04 -8.76
N THR A 74 7.51 2.94 -8.82
CA THR A 74 7.72 2.22 -10.07
C THR A 74 6.55 1.29 -10.35
N ASP A 75 6.15 0.48 -9.36
CA ASP A 75 4.99 -0.40 -9.48
C ASP A 75 4.49 -0.87 -8.12
N LEU A 76 3.30 -1.47 -8.12
CA LEU A 76 2.68 -2.10 -6.96
C LEU A 76 2.14 -3.46 -7.41
N LYS A 77 2.27 -4.46 -6.55
CA LYS A 77 1.80 -5.81 -6.85
C LYS A 77 0.98 -6.36 -5.69
N ARG A 78 -0.27 -6.74 -5.97
CA ARG A 78 -1.11 -7.46 -5.00
C ARG A 78 -0.55 -8.87 -4.82
N VAL A 79 -0.35 -9.29 -3.57
CA VAL A 79 0.18 -10.62 -3.26
C VAL A 79 -0.92 -11.52 -2.70
N SER A 80 -1.40 -11.23 -1.49
CA SER A 80 -2.51 -11.97 -0.87
C SER A 80 -3.84 -11.53 -1.47
N LYS A 81 -4.70 -12.48 -1.80
CA LYS A 81 -5.99 -12.21 -2.44
C LYS A 81 -7.10 -12.92 -1.67
N PRO A 82 -8.38 -12.46 -1.77
CA PRO A 82 -9.48 -13.08 -1.03
C PRO A 82 -9.60 -14.60 -1.21
N GLY A 83 -9.34 -15.11 -2.41
CA GLY A 83 -9.39 -16.55 -2.69
C GLY A 83 -8.06 -17.26 -2.51
N ARG A 84 -6.99 -16.56 -2.19
CA ARG A 84 -5.65 -17.12 -2.09
C ARG A 84 -4.78 -16.27 -1.16
N ARG A 85 -4.90 -16.50 0.15
CA ARG A 85 -4.14 -15.78 1.15
C ARG A 85 -2.69 -16.23 1.19
N VAL A 86 -1.78 -15.28 1.38
CA VAL A 86 -0.34 -15.52 1.46
C VAL A 86 0.18 -14.96 2.78
N TYR A 87 0.86 -15.81 3.55
CA TYR A 87 1.39 -15.44 4.87
C TYR A 87 2.90 -15.65 4.88
N ALA A 88 3.60 -14.87 5.68
CA ALA A 88 5.03 -15.02 5.91
C ALA A 88 5.32 -15.11 7.41
N LYS A 89 6.20 -16.04 7.78
CA LYS A 89 6.68 -16.16 9.14
C LYS A 89 7.77 -15.12 9.42
N LYS A 90 7.97 -14.77 10.68
CA LYS A 90 8.94 -13.76 11.12
C LYS A 90 10.38 -14.02 10.66
N ASP A 91 10.74 -15.28 10.42
CA ASP A 91 12.08 -15.68 9.98
C ASP A 91 12.20 -15.84 8.45
N ARG A 92 11.10 -15.65 7.73
CA ARG A 92 11.03 -15.79 6.27
C ARG A 92 10.24 -14.64 5.63
N LEU A 93 10.54 -13.41 6.05
CA LEU A 93 9.87 -12.24 5.51
C LEU A 93 10.34 -11.99 4.08
N PRO A 94 9.43 -11.58 3.17
CA PRO A 94 9.80 -11.35 1.78
C PRO A 94 10.69 -10.13 1.63
N ARG A 95 11.57 -10.17 0.64
CA ARG A 95 12.38 -9.02 0.25
C ARG A 95 12.01 -8.62 -1.17
N VAL A 96 11.73 -7.34 -1.34
CA VAL A 96 11.35 -6.77 -2.63
C VAL A 96 12.56 -6.09 -3.24
N LEU A 97 12.96 -6.52 -4.43
CA LEU A 97 14.13 -5.98 -5.13
C LEU A 97 15.38 -5.90 -4.24
N GLY A 98 15.70 -6.99 -3.51
CA GLY A 98 16.87 -7.04 -2.65
C GLY A 98 16.84 -6.07 -1.48
N GLY A 99 15.65 -5.61 -1.07
CA GLY A 99 15.47 -4.66 0.02
C GLY A 99 15.25 -3.22 -0.43
N LEU A 100 15.29 -2.94 -1.73
CA LEU A 100 15.03 -1.59 -2.26
C LEU A 100 13.55 -1.25 -2.25
N GLY A 101 12.69 -2.25 -2.40
CA GLY A 101 11.25 -2.08 -2.29
C GLY A 101 10.73 -2.46 -0.90
N THR A 102 9.42 -2.42 -0.74
CA THR A 102 8.76 -2.67 0.53
C THR A 102 7.65 -3.68 0.36
N ALA A 103 7.57 -4.66 1.27
CA ALA A 103 6.39 -5.51 1.39
C ALA A 103 5.48 -4.92 2.47
N ILE A 104 4.20 -4.87 2.18
CA ILE A 104 3.16 -4.41 3.10
C ILE A 104 2.58 -5.64 3.79
N LEU A 105 2.68 -5.70 5.12
CA LEU A 105 2.21 -6.82 5.91
C LEU A 105 1.09 -6.41 6.84
N SER A 106 0.08 -7.28 6.95
CA SER A 106 -0.96 -7.15 7.99
C SER A 106 -0.58 -8.10 9.13
N THR A 107 -0.29 -7.54 10.29
CA THR A 107 0.19 -8.28 11.46
C THR A 107 -0.69 -8.02 12.66
N SER A 108 -0.42 -8.74 13.76
CA SER A 108 -1.10 -8.51 15.04
C SER A 108 -0.86 -7.10 15.60
N THR A 109 0.20 -6.42 15.15
CA THR A 109 0.53 -5.06 15.58
C THR A 109 0.14 -4.00 14.56
N GLY A 110 -0.65 -4.37 13.53
CA GLY A 110 -1.15 -3.48 12.51
C GLY A 110 -0.54 -3.72 11.15
N VAL A 111 -0.82 -2.81 10.22
CA VAL A 111 -0.26 -2.84 8.87
C VAL A 111 1.10 -2.17 8.90
N ILE A 112 2.14 -2.92 8.62
CA ILE A 112 3.53 -2.48 8.75
C ILE A 112 4.37 -2.96 7.56
N SER A 113 5.58 -2.40 7.44
CA SER A 113 6.54 -2.82 6.42
C SER A 113 7.28 -4.08 6.87
N THR A 114 7.94 -4.75 5.91
CA THR A 114 8.81 -5.89 6.21
C THR A 114 9.89 -5.51 7.22
N ARG A 115 10.49 -4.33 7.08
CA ARG A 115 11.52 -3.85 7.99
C ARG A 115 11.00 -3.72 9.41
N GLN A 116 9.82 -3.13 9.59
CA GLN A 116 9.19 -3.00 10.89
C GLN A 116 8.83 -4.36 11.47
N ALA A 117 8.34 -5.29 10.63
CA ALA A 117 8.02 -6.64 11.06
C ALA A 117 9.26 -7.38 11.56
N ALA A 118 10.39 -7.23 10.87
CA ALA A 118 11.65 -7.81 11.29
C ALA A 118 12.12 -7.24 12.63
N GLU A 119 12.03 -5.93 12.81
CA GLU A 119 12.39 -5.25 14.06
C GLU A 119 11.51 -5.71 15.23
N ARG A 120 10.22 -5.94 14.97
CA ARG A 120 9.26 -6.35 15.99
C ARG A 120 9.22 -7.86 16.21
N GLY A 121 9.89 -8.64 15.34
CA GLY A 121 9.90 -10.09 15.43
C GLY A 121 8.55 -10.73 15.16
N VAL A 122 7.78 -10.20 14.20
CA VAL A 122 6.45 -10.70 13.84
C VAL A 122 6.37 -11.04 12.36
N GLY A 123 5.50 -12.00 12.04
CA GLY A 123 5.09 -12.28 10.67
C GLY A 123 3.64 -11.85 10.46
N GLY A 124 3.11 -12.09 9.27
CA GLY A 124 1.72 -11.77 8.99
C GLY A 124 1.33 -12.06 7.55
N GLU A 125 0.17 -11.53 7.18
CA GLU A 125 -0.34 -11.65 5.82
C GLU A 125 0.40 -10.68 4.91
N VAL A 126 0.93 -11.20 3.80
CA VAL A 126 1.64 -10.37 2.81
C VAL A 126 0.60 -9.75 1.88
N ILE A 127 0.28 -8.49 2.11
CA ILE A 127 -0.78 -7.78 1.39
C ILE A 127 -0.33 -7.45 -0.04
N ALA A 128 0.83 -6.80 -0.17
CA ALA A 128 1.29 -6.30 -1.46
C ALA A 128 2.77 -5.95 -1.40
N PHE A 129 3.34 -5.78 -2.58
CA PHE A 129 4.68 -5.22 -2.76
C PHE A 129 4.58 -3.85 -3.41
N VAL A 130 5.47 -2.94 -3.04
CA VAL A 130 5.63 -1.62 -3.66
C VAL A 130 7.12 -1.33 -3.85
N TRP A 131 7.44 -0.76 -4.99
CA TRP A 131 8.81 -0.34 -5.26
C TRP A 131 8.88 0.82 -6.24
#